data_3678acce935e8cc9c5f4e9a6d86e8b2b
#
_entry.id   3678acce935e8cc9c5f4e9a6d86e8b2b
#
_cell.length_a   1.000
_cell.length_b   1.000
_cell.length_c   1.000
_cell.angle_alpha   90.00
_cell.angle_beta   90.00
_cell.angle_gamma   90.00
#
_symmetry.space_group_name_H-M   'P 1'
#
loop_
_entity.id
_entity.type
_entity.pdbx_description
1 polymer ?
#
loop_
_entity_poly.entity_id
_entity_poly.type
_entity_poly.pdbx_seq_one_letter_code
_entity_poly.pdbx_strand_id
1 'polypeptide(L)'
;MMNYNLRIILIGDCAVGKTAYATKLRYGQYQDRYDATIGVDYSARTICVNNNAMVKCQLWDTAGQENFAPLIKTYYKDIGAVILVFDLNNRQSFKGLDFWIKELNNNGPIDYPISKMLIGNKLDLNSRMINREEAEEFARLHGFLYEEVSVKQDINVDESLLKLVQDTYKFKNENKGFKSSDLNYLALKPKSNTIKDRENCCCIC
;
A
#
# COMPACT_ATOMS: atom_id res chain seq x y z
N MET A 1 -4.31 9.89 -22.42
CA MET A 1 -4.30 9.47 -21.01
C MET A 1 -2.90 9.06 -20.64
N MET A 2 -2.33 9.62 -19.58
CA MET A 2 -1.04 9.15 -19.08
C MET A 2 -1.26 7.93 -18.19
N ASN A 3 -0.53 6.83 -18.48
CA ASN A 3 -0.60 5.59 -17.72
C ASN A 3 0.65 5.45 -16.86
N TYR A 4 0.49 5.25 -15.56
CA TYR A 4 1.59 5.05 -14.63
C TYR A 4 1.47 3.69 -13.97
N ASN A 5 2.62 3.05 -13.71
CA ASN A 5 2.69 1.90 -12.81
C ASN A 5 3.22 2.37 -11.47
N LEU A 6 2.54 2.02 -10.39
CA LEU A 6 2.95 2.32 -9.02
C LEU A 6 3.15 1.01 -8.27
N ARG A 7 4.39 0.72 -7.87
CA ARG A 7 4.70 -0.42 -7.02
C ARG A 7 4.48 -0.03 -5.56
N ILE A 8 3.64 -0.79 -4.88
CA ILE A 8 3.25 -0.57 -3.48
C ILE A 8 3.57 -1.85 -2.71
N ILE A 9 4.36 -1.76 -1.66
CA ILE A 9 4.61 -2.87 -0.74
C ILE A 9 3.71 -2.74 0.48
N LEU A 10 3.10 -3.86 0.92
CA LEU A 10 2.36 -3.95 2.17
C LEU A 10 3.23 -4.62 3.22
N ILE A 11 3.48 -3.92 4.32
CA ILE A 11 4.30 -4.42 5.45
C ILE A 11 3.55 -4.25 6.78
N GLY A 12 3.97 -4.96 7.79
CA GLY A 12 3.33 -4.99 9.13
C GLY A 12 3.31 -6.40 9.69
N ASP A 13 2.94 -6.54 10.95
CA ASP A 13 2.95 -7.80 11.68
C ASP A 13 2.01 -8.86 11.08
N CYS A 14 2.15 -10.10 11.55
CA CYS A 14 1.26 -11.17 11.16
C CYS A 14 -0.18 -10.89 11.61
N ALA A 15 -1.16 -11.33 10.82
CA ALA A 15 -2.59 -11.26 11.11
C ALA A 15 -3.18 -9.84 11.28
N VAL A 16 -2.47 -8.75 10.94
CA VAL A 16 -3.02 -7.39 10.93
C VAL A 16 -3.99 -7.12 9.76
N GLY A 17 -4.00 -8.00 8.74
CA GLY A 17 -4.95 -7.95 7.63
C GLY A 17 -4.39 -7.42 6.32
N LYS A 18 -3.07 -7.48 6.07
CA LYS A 18 -2.44 -7.07 4.79
C LYS A 18 -3.03 -7.83 3.61
N THR A 19 -3.06 -9.16 3.68
CA THR A 19 -3.62 -10.03 2.64
C THR A 19 -5.11 -9.77 2.43
N ALA A 20 -5.87 -9.58 3.51
CA ALA A 20 -7.29 -9.22 3.42
C ALA A 20 -7.48 -7.90 2.67
N TYR A 21 -6.66 -6.89 2.97
CA TYR A 21 -6.69 -5.58 2.31
C TYR A 21 -6.35 -5.71 0.81
N ALA A 22 -5.27 -6.41 0.46
CA ALA A 22 -4.89 -6.63 -0.94
C ALA A 22 -5.96 -7.41 -1.73
N THR A 23 -6.53 -8.46 -1.12
CA THR A 23 -7.60 -9.27 -1.69
C THR A 23 -8.88 -8.46 -1.90
N LYS A 24 -9.26 -7.65 -0.91
CA LYS A 24 -10.43 -6.77 -1.00
C LYS A 24 -10.27 -5.75 -2.13
N LEU A 25 -9.11 -5.13 -2.27
CA LEU A 25 -8.81 -4.20 -3.35
C LEU A 25 -8.84 -4.88 -4.73
N ARG A 26 -8.45 -6.14 -4.83
CA ARG A 26 -8.41 -6.88 -6.10
C ARG A 26 -9.78 -7.39 -6.52
N TYR A 27 -10.51 -8.01 -5.60
CA TYR A 27 -11.73 -8.77 -5.92
C TYR A 27 -13.03 -8.11 -5.43
N GLY A 28 -12.94 -7.02 -4.66
CA GLY A 28 -14.10 -6.35 -4.04
C GLY A 28 -14.76 -7.17 -2.93
N GLN A 29 -14.18 -8.30 -2.53
CA GLN A 29 -14.76 -9.24 -1.57
C GLN A 29 -13.84 -9.45 -0.37
N TYR A 30 -14.45 -9.63 0.79
CA TYR A 30 -13.78 -10.07 2.01
C TYR A 30 -13.99 -11.58 2.20
N GLN A 31 -12.98 -12.26 2.71
CA GLN A 31 -13.05 -13.67 3.10
C GLN A 31 -12.82 -13.76 4.61
N ASP A 32 -13.61 -14.61 5.29
CA ASP A 32 -13.47 -14.77 6.75
C ASP A 32 -12.22 -15.57 7.15
N ARG A 33 -11.65 -16.33 6.23
CA ARG A 33 -10.45 -17.14 6.47
C ARG A 33 -9.38 -16.81 5.45
N TYR A 34 -8.19 -16.57 5.95
CA TYR A 34 -6.99 -16.39 5.17
C TYR A 34 -5.91 -17.32 5.68
N ASP A 35 -5.30 -18.06 4.79
CA ASP A 35 -4.08 -18.80 5.10
C ASP A 35 -2.93 -17.83 5.33
N ALA A 36 -1.94 -18.25 6.14
CA ALA A 36 -0.75 -17.43 6.35
C ALA A 36 -0.02 -17.23 5.02
N THR A 37 0.29 -15.96 4.70
CA THR A 37 1.05 -15.65 3.48
C THR A 37 2.46 -16.22 3.60
N ILE A 38 2.85 -17.06 2.65
CA ILE A 38 4.21 -17.61 2.54
C ILE A 38 4.95 -16.80 1.48
N GLY A 39 5.89 -15.97 1.92
CA GLY A 39 6.67 -15.11 1.02
C GLY A 39 5.96 -13.82 0.64
N VAL A 40 5.72 -13.62 -0.65
CA VAL A 40 5.11 -12.41 -1.20
C VAL A 40 4.09 -12.78 -2.26
N ASP A 41 2.88 -12.23 -2.18
CA ASP A 41 1.84 -12.36 -3.21
C ASP A 41 1.69 -11.06 -4.01
N TYR A 42 1.25 -11.18 -5.24
CA TYR A 42 1.09 -10.06 -6.17
C TYR A 42 -0.36 -9.86 -6.56
N SER A 43 -0.81 -8.63 -6.45
CA SER A 43 -2.10 -8.20 -7.01
C SER A 43 -1.99 -6.86 -7.70
N ALA A 44 -2.96 -6.51 -8.54
CA ALA A 44 -2.96 -5.23 -9.23
C ALA A 44 -4.37 -4.66 -9.32
N ARG A 45 -4.46 -3.32 -9.18
CA ARG A 45 -5.68 -2.54 -9.37
C ARG A 45 -5.36 -1.26 -10.12
N THR A 46 -6.25 -0.83 -11.01
CA THR A 46 -6.10 0.45 -11.73
C THR A 46 -7.02 1.49 -11.12
N ILE A 47 -6.45 2.67 -10.82
CA ILE A 47 -7.14 3.81 -10.23
C ILE A 47 -7.05 4.99 -11.20
N CYS A 48 -8.18 5.70 -11.39
CA CYS A 48 -8.21 6.97 -12.10
C CYS A 48 -7.92 8.12 -11.14
N VAL A 49 -6.92 8.94 -11.46
CA VAL A 49 -6.55 10.13 -10.68
C VAL A 49 -6.87 11.38 -11.49
N ASN A 50 -7.67 12.29 -10.92
CA ASN A 50 -8.00 13.61 -11.50
C ASN A 50 -8.51 13.56 -12.95
N ASN A 51 -9.32 12.56 -13.32
CA ASN A 51 -9.93 12.33 -14.63
C ASN A 51 -8.95 12.28 -15.83
N ASN A 52 -7.63 12.36 -15.62
CA ASN A 52 -6.64 12.46 -16.69
C ASN A 52 -5.51 11.42 -16.64
N ALA A 53 -5.35 10.71 -15.53
CA ALA A 53 -4.28 9.73 -15.37
C ALA A 53 -4.80 8.41 -14.80
N MET A 54 -4.44 7.31 -15.46
CA MET A 54 -4.68 5.97 -14.95
C MET A 54 -3.41 5.46 -14.27
N VAL A 55 -3.53 5.08 -13.01
CA VAL A 55 -2.43 4.52 -12.22
C VAL A 55 -2.69 3.04 -11.97
N LYS A 56 -1.84 2.18 -12.52
CA LYS A 56 -1.84 0.75 -12.22
C LYS A 56 -1.06 0.52 -10.93
N CYS A 57 -1.78 0.35 -9.83
CA CYS A 57 -1.22 -0.01 -8.53
C CYS A 57 -0.86 -1.50 -8.53
N GLN A 58 0.41 -1.79 -8.32
CA GLN A 58 0.96 -3.14 -8.17
C GLN A 58 1.21 -3.38 -6.69
N LEU A 59 0.34 -4.16 -6.07
CA LEU A 59 0.37 -4.43 -4.63
C LEU A 59 1.19 -5.71 -4.38
N TRP A 60 2.22 -5.59 -3.56
CA TRP A 60 3.07 -6.68 -3.12
C TRP A 60 2.74 -6.97 -1.65
N ASP A 61 1.87 -7.98 -1.44
CA ASP A 61 1.48 -8.45 -0.12
C ASP A 61 2.56 -9.33 0.48
N THR A 62 3.10 -8.95 1.63
CA THR A 62 4.23 -9.66 2.25
C THR A 62 3.79 -10.45 3.47
N ALA A 63 4.50 -11.56 3.73
CA ALA A 63 4.40 -12.29 5.00
C ALA A 63 4.73 -11.35 6.17
N GLY A 64 3.88 -11.38 7.20
CA GLY A 64 4.03 -10.51 8.39
C GLY A 64 4.91 -11.10 9.50
N GLN A 65 5.66 -12.16 9.22
CA GLN A 65 6.59 -12.74 10.17
C GLN A 65 7.99 -12.16 9.92
N GLU A 66 8.66 -11.71 10.96
CA GLU A 66 10.02 -11.16 10.93
C GLU A 66 11.05 -12.13 10.32
N ASN A 67 10.81 -13.44 10.43
CA ASN A 67 11.67 -14.46 9.83
C ASN A 67 11.72 -14.40 8.29
N PHE A 68 10.72 -13.80 7.65
CA PHE A 68 10.70 -13.58 6.20
C PHE A 68 11.29 -12.22 5.80
N ALA A 69 11.70 -11.36 6.73
CA ALA A 69 12.29 -10.06 6.41
C ALA A 69 13.46 -10.15 5.39
N PRO A 70 14.38 -11.16 5.45
CA PRO A 70 15.43 -11.30 4.46
C PRO A 70 14.91 -11.53 3.03
N LEU A 71 13.81 -12.25 2.87
CA LEU A 71 13.17 -12.48 1.57
C LEU A 71 12.50 -11.21 1.06
N ILE A 72 11.88 -10.45 1.96
CA ILE A 72 11.15 -9.21 1.62
C ILE A 72 12.11 -8.11 1.16
N LYS A 73 13.39 -8.13 1.58
CA LYS A 73 14.40 -7.10 1.24
C LYS A 73 14.51 -6.81 -0.25
N THR A 74 14.37 -7.81 -1.10
CA THR A 74 14.46 -7.63 -2.55
C THR A 74 13.28 -6.85 -3.12
N TYR A 75 12.15 -6.83 -2.41
CA TYR A 75 10.93 -6.16 -2.84
C TYR A 75 10.86 -4.68 -2.42
N TYR A 76 11.73 -4.24 -1.49
CA TYR A 76 11.86 -2.82 -1.16
C TYR A 76 12.50 -2.00 -2.27
N LYS A 77 13.20 -2.64 -3.21
CA LYS A 77 13.76 -1.95 -4.35
C LYS A 77 12.65 -1.53 -5.31
N ASP A 78 12.79 -0.35 -5.88
CA ASP A 78 11.90 0.17 -6.93
C ASP A 78 10.43 0.37 -6.50
N ILE A 79 10.15 0.51 -5.20
CA ILE A 79 8.81 0.86 -4.73
C ILE A 79 8.57 2.36 -4.87
N GLY A 80 7.36 2.73 -5.27
CA GLY A 80 6.93 4.13 -5.31
C GLY A 80 6.10 4.53 -4.09
N ALA A 81 5.59 3.54 -3.35
CA ALA A 81 4.84 3.77 -2.12
C ALA A 81 4.90 2.55 -1.18
N VAL A 82 4.60 2.78 0.09
CA VAL A 82 4.47 1.75 1.11
C VAL A 82 3.16 1.90 1.89
N ILE A 83 2.53 0.79 2.21
CA ILE A 83 1.42 0.70 3.14
C ILE A 83 1.87 -0.10 4.34
N LEU A 84 1.94 0.54 5.50
CA LEU A 84 2.26 -0.07 6.79
C LEU A 84 0.96 -0.32 7.55
N VAL A 85 0.67 -1.57 7.90
CA VAL A 85 -0.61 -1.98 8.48
C VAL A 85 -0.42 -2.45 9.91
N PHE A 86 -1.30 -1.99 10.81
CA PHE A 86 -1.43 -2.50 12.16
C PHE A 86 -2.90 -2.78 12.51
N ASP A 87 -3.15 -3.51 13.58
CA ASP A 87 -4.49 -3.82 14.09
C ASP A 87 -4.83 -2.86 15.23
N LEU A 88 -5.91 -2.08 15.09
CA LEU A 88 -6.40 -1.12 16.10
C LEU A 88 -6.71 -1.78 17.45
N ASN A 89 -6.90 -3.10 17.46
CA ASN A 89 -7.25 -3.88 18.64
C ASN A 89 -6.08 -4.69 19.21
N ASN A 90 -4.87 -4.49 18.66
CA ASN A 90 -3.67 -5.21 19.09
C ASN A 90 -2.52 -4.23 19.34
N ARG A 91 -2.28 -3.93 20.62
CA ARG A 91 -1.20 -3.03 21.06
C ARG A 91 0.18 -3.50 20.60
N GLN A 92 0.41 -4.82 20.50
CA GLN A 92 1.70 -5.36 20.08
C GLN A 92 1.99 -5.05 18.62
N SER A 93 0.98 -5.14 17.73
CA SER A 93 1.15 -4.81 16.32
C SER A 93 1.46 -3.32 16.10
N PHE A 94 0.97 -2.43 16.97
CA PHE A 94 1.33 -1.02 16.94
C PHE A 94 2.78 -0.79 17.40
N LYS A 95 3.24 -1.48 18.44
CA LYS A 95 4.65 -1.44 18.85
C LYS A 95 5.59 -2.03 17.80
N GLY A 96 5.14 -3.02 17.03
CA GLY A 96 5.88 -3.64 15.94
C GLY A 96 6.18 -2.69 14.77
N LEU A 97 5.47 -1.55 14.66
CA LEU A 97 5.67 -0.55 13.60
C LEU A 97 7.10 -0.03 13.53
N ASP A 98 7.76 0.14 14.68
CA ASP A 98 9.16 0.60 14.75
C ASP A 98 10.12 -0.36 14.02
N PHE A 99 9.88 -1.67 14.12
CA PHE A 99 10.66 -2.67 13.40
C PHE A 99 10.50 -2.50 11.88
N TRP A 100 9.27 -2.37 11.40
CA TRP A 100 8.98 -2.25 9.98
C TRP A 100 9.48 -0.93 9.38
N ILE A 101 9.44 0.16 10.16
CA ILE A 101 10.03 1.45 9.75
C ILE A 101 11.54 1.35 9.62
N LYS A 102 12.23 0.66 10.55
CA LYS A 102 13.67 0.40 10.45
C LYS A 102 14.01 -0.45 9.22
N GLU A 103 13.23 -1.49 8.95
CA GLU A 103 13.40 -2.33 7.75
C GLU A 103 13.20 -1.51 6.47
N LEU A 104 12.17 -0.66 6.43
CA LEU A 104 11.93 0.25 5.30
C LEU A 104 13.09 1.24 5.11
N ASN A 105 13.60 1.85 6.17
CA ASN A 105 14.68 2.82 6.11
C ASN A 105 16.02 2.17 5.68
N ASN A 106 16.25 0.92 6.07
CA ASN A 106 17.49 0.20 5.76
C ASN A 106 17.50 -0.40 4.34
N ASN A 107 16.34 -0.72 3.78
CA ASN A 107 16.24 -1.49 2.53
C ASN A 107 15.45 -0.76 1.43
N GLY A 108 14.74 0.31 1.78
CA GLY A 108 13.94 1.11 0.85
C GLY A 108 14.79 2.00 -0.07
N PRO A 109 14.17 2.66 -1.04
CA PRO A 109 14.85 3.58 -1.93
C PRO A 109 15.49 4.75 -1.15
N ILE A 110 16.75 5.06 -1.47
CA ILE A 110 17.52 6.18 -0.89
C ILE A 110 17.49 7.39 -1.85
N ASP A 111 17.43 7.12 -3.14
CA ASP A 111 17.65 8.14 -4.19
C ASP A 111 16.41 8.96 -4.53
N TYR A 112 15.24 8.53 -4.06
CA TYR A 112 13.98 9.23 -4.33
C TYR A 112 12.96 9.04 -3.20
N PRO A 113 12.11 10.05 -2.95
CA PRO A 113 11.07 9.97 -1.93
C PRO A 113 9.94 9.02 -2.38
N ILE A 114 9.38 8.31 -1.42
CA ILE A 114 8.21 7.45 -1.59
C ILE A 114 7.05 7.95 -0.75
N SER A 115 5.83 7.76 -1.26
CA SER A 115 4.63 8.03 -0.46
C SER A 115 4.40 6.92 0.56
N LYS A 116 4.01 7.30 1.77
CA LYS A 116 3.87 6.39 2.91
C LYS A 116 2.47 6.50 3.52
N MET A 117 1.79 5.36 3.70
CA MET A 117 0.48 5.27 4.33
C MET A 117 0.55 4.33 5.54
N LEU A 118 0.09 4.79 6.69
CA LEU A 118 -0.17 3.98 7.87
C LEU A 118 -1.65 3.64 7.92
N ILE A 119 -1.99 2.37 8.03
CA ILE A 119 -3.36 1.87 8.11
C ILE A 119 -3.59 1.22 9.47
N GLY A 120 -4.55 1.77 10.23
CA GLY A 120 -5.15 1.11 11.39
C GLY A 120 -6.34 0.26 10.93
N ASN A 121 -6.17 -1.06 10.89
CA ASN A 121 -7.20 -1.99 10.40
C ASN A 121 -8.05 -2.55 11.54
N LYS A 122 -9.14 -3.22 11.16
CA LYS A 122 -10.15 -3.85 12.03
C LYS A 122 -10.92 -2.83 12.88
N LEU A 123 -11.27 -1.71 12.26
CA LEU A 123 -12.09 -0.65 12.86
C LEU A 123 -13.46 -1.15 13.32
N ASP A 124 -13.95 -2.25 12.75
CA ASP A 124 -15.22 -2.91 13.09
C ASP A 124 -15.26 -3.58 14.47
N LEU A 125 -14.10 -3.78 15.10
CA LEU A 125 -14.04 -4.45 16.41
C LEU A 125 -14.17 -3.43 17.56
N ASN A 126 -14.92 -3.80 18.60
CA ASN A 126 -15.16 -2.95 19.77
C ASN A 126 -14.03 -2.98 20.83
N SER A 127 -12.99 -3.76 20.60
CA SER A 127 -11.85 -3.96 21.54
C SER A 127 -10.67 -3.04 21.26
N ARG A 128 -10.95 -1.82 20.80
CA ARG A 128 -9.92 -0.83 20.43
C ARG A 128 -8.91 -0.59 21.56
N MET A 129 -7.62 -0.69 21.24
CA MET A 129 -6.48 -0.48 22.15
C MET A 129 -5.62 0.73 21.78
N ILE A 130 -5.69 1.20 20.55
CA ILE A 130 -4.91 2.33 20.04
C ILE A 130 -5.86 3.48 19.74
N ASN A 131 -5.67 4.62 20.39
CA ASN A 131 -6.45 5.82 20.15
C ASN A 131 -6.08 6.43 18.80
N ARG A 132 -7.03 7.13 18.18
CA ARG A 132 -6.84 7.77 16.88
C ARG A 132 -5.73 8.81 16.95
N GLU A 133 -5.74 9.65 17.98
CA GLU A 133 -4.78 10.72 18.20
C GLU A 133 -3.35 10.17 18.33
N GLU A 134 -3.18 9.03 19.02
CA GLU A 134 -1.90 8.37 19.17
C GLU A 134 -1.37 7.86 17.81
N ALA A 135 -2.23 7.26 17.01
CA ALA A 135 -1.85 6.75 15.70
C ALA A 135 -1.58 7.89 14.69
N GLU A 136 -2.37 8.97 14.72
CA GLU A 136 -2.15 10.17 13.90
C GLU A 136 -0.82 10.85 14.25
N GLU A 137 -0.49 10.96 15.53
CA GLU A 137 0.77 11.55 15.97
C GLU A 137 1.96 10.68 15.56
N PHE A 138 1.86 9.35 15.71
CA PHE A 138 2.88 8.43 15.23
C PHE A 138 3.09 8.56 13.73
N ALA A 139 2.01 8.60 12.94
CA ALA A 139 2.07 8.77 11.49
C ALA A 139 2.75 10.09 11.11
N ARG A 140 2.37 11.19 11.77
CA ARG A 140 2.93 12.53 11.57
C ARG A 140 4.44 12.57 11.82
N LEU A 141 4.90 11.97 12.93
CA LEU A 141 6.32 11.92 13.31
C LEU A 141 7.18 11.17 12.30
N HIS A 142 6.63 10.13 11.67
CA HIS A 142 7.34 9.30 10.70
C HIS A 142 7.06 9.68 9.22
N GLY A 143 6.26 10.74 9.00
CA GLY A 143 5.92 11.23 7.67
C GLY A 143 5.02 10.27 6.87
N PHE A 144 4.07 9.64 7.54
CA PHE A 144 3.02 8.81 6.94
C PHE A 144 1.70 9.57 6.82
N LEU A 145 0.97 9.34 5.75
CA LEU A 145 -0.47 9.56 5.73
C LEU A 145 -1.13 8.53 6.67
N TYR A 146 -2.26 8.88 7.28
CA TYR A 146 -2.96 7.96 8.17
C TYR A 146 -4.41 7.75 7.74
N GLU A 147 -4.88 6.49 7.86
CA GLU A 147 -6.28 6.15 7.67
C GLU A 147 -6.67 4.94 8.53
N GLU A 148 -7.91 4.94 9.04
CA GLU A 148 -8.50 3.81 9.74
C GLU A 148 -9.46 3.08 8.81
N VAL A 149 -9.30 1.75 8.72
CA VAL A 149 -10.10 0.95 7.81
C VAL A 149 -10.75 -0.24 8.50
N SER A 150 -11.87 -0.68 7.99
CA SER A 150 -12.36 -2.04 8.20
C SER A 150 -12.42 -2.76 6.87
N VAL A 151 -11.49 -3.67 6.65
CA VAL A 151 -11.52 -4.50 5.44
C VAL A 151 -12.76 -5.39 5.42
N LYS A 152 -13.21 -5.84 6.60
CA LYS A 152 -14.39 -6.69 6.75
C LYS A 152 -15.68 -5.96 6.40
N GLN A 153 -15.84 -4.72 6.85
CA GLN A 153 -17.05 -3.90 6.62
C GLN A 153 -16.94 -2.98 5.41
N ASP A 154 -15.82 -3.03 4.67
CA ASP A 154 -15.56 -2.18 3.51
C ASP A 154 -15.56 -0.68 3.84
N ILE A 155 -14.95 -0.32 4.97
CA ILE A 155 -14.85 1.08 5.41
C ILE A 155 -13.47 1.61 5.05
N ASN A 156 -13.41 2.71 4.29
CA ASN A 156 -12.22 3.48 3.92
C ASN A 156 -11.14 2.66 3.17
N VAL A 157 -11.46 1.48 2.61
CA VAL A 157 -10.47 0.62 1.93
C VAL A 157 -10.01 1.26 0.63
N ASP A 158 -10.94 1.63 -0.23
CA ASP A 158 -10.68 2.28 -1.51
C ASP A 158 -10.16 3.70 -1.33
N GLU A 159 -10.70 4.43 -0.37
CA GLU A 159 -10.32 5.82 -0.04
C GLU A 159 -8.87 5.90 0.43
N SER A 160 -8.41 4.95 1.25
CA SER A 160 -7.03 4.91 1.71
C SER A 160 -6.03 4.70 0.57
N LEU A 161 -6.34 3.80 -0.37
CA LEU A 161 -5.51 3.59 -1.55
C LEU A 161 -5.53 4.81 -2.48
N LEU A 162 -6.71 5.40 -2.72
CA LEU A 162 -6.85 6.61 -3.54
C LEU A 162 -6.02 7.77 -2.97
N LYS A 163 -6.09 7.99 -1.66
CA LYS A 163 -5.32 9.02 -0.94
C LYS A 163 -3.81 8.84 -1.13
N LEU A 164 -3.30 7.61 -0.99
CA LEU A 164 -1.90 7.28 -1.22
C LEU A 164 -1.47 7.54 -2.69
N VAL A 165 -2.31 7.12 -3.64
CA VAL A 165 -2.03 7.29 -5.07
C VAL A 165 -2.04 8.75 -5.46
N GLN A 166 -2.97 9.55 -4.93
CA GLN A 166 -3.02 11.00 -5.14
C GLN A 166 -1.79 11.71 -4.60
N ASP A 167 -1.31 11.33 -3.42
CA ASP A 167 -0.09 11.85 -2.82
C ASP A 167 1.13 11.55 -3.72
N THR A 168 1.28 10.29 -4.13
CA THR A 168 2.34 9.88 -5.06
C THR A 168 2.29 10.64 -6.39
N TYR A 169 1.08 10.86 -6.92
CA TYR A 169 0.89 11.59 -8.17
C TYR A 169 1.26 13.07 -8.06
N LYS A 170 0.92 13.72 -6.94
CA LYS A 170 1.31 15.10 -6.65
C LYS A 170 2.83 15.25 -6.59
N PHE A 171 3.49 14.37 -5.82
CA PHE A 171 4.95 14.35 -5.71
C PHE A 171 5.65 14.28 -7.07
N LYS A 172 5.15 13.45 -7.97
CA LYS A 172 5.69 13.31 -9.33
C LYS A 172 5.53 14.58 -10.18
N ASN A 173 4.39 15.25 -10.06
CA ASN A 173 4.11 16.43 -10.88
C ASN A 173 4.85 17.69 -10.39
N GLU A 174 5.08 17.81 -9.10
CA GLU A 174 5.78 18.92 -8.48
C GLU A 174 7.30 18.82 -8.69
N ASN A 175 7.85 17.59 -8.72
CA ASN A 175 9.27 17.32 -8.90
C ASN A 175 9.66 16.97 -10.34
N LYS A 176 9.16 17.71 -11.34
CA LYS A 176 9.49 17.54 -12.76
C LYS A 176 10.99 17.68 -13.12
N GLY A 177 11.88 17.92 -12.16
CA GLY A 177 13.33 17.99 -12.30
C GLY A 177 14.08 16.66 -12.14
N PHE A 178 13.43 15.58 -11.70
CA PHE A 178 14.03 14.25 -11.67
C PHE A 178 14.06 13.68 -13.09
N LYS A 179 15.25 13.30 -13.55
CA LYS A 179 15.45 12.78 -14.91
C LYS A 179 14.58 11.56 -15.16
N SER A 180 14.02 11.48 -16.36
CA SER A 180 13.18 10.35 -16.81
C SER A 180 13.85 8.97 -16.72
N SER A 181 15.19 8.90 -16.53
CA SER A 181 15.93 7.67 -16.27
C SER A 181 15.61 7.05 -14.91
N ASP A 182 15.36 7.89 -13.89
CA ASP A 182 15.07 7.45 -12.52
C ASP A 182 13.59 7.07 -12.36
N LEU A 183 12.77 7.47 -13.35
CA LEU A 183 11.33 7.23 -13.44
C LEU A 183 10.96 6.06 -14.38
N ASN A 184 11.91 5.48 -15.10
CA ASN A 184 11.68 4.37 -16.05
C ASN A 184 11.17 3.09 -15.37
N TYR A 185 11.34 2.94 -14.07
CA TYR A 185 10.75 1.85 -13.29
C TYR A 185 9.23 1.98 -13.12
N LEU A 186 8.67 3.16 -13.40
CA LEU A 186 7.24 3.43 -13.29
C LEU A 186 6.51 3.53 -14.65
N ALA A 187 7.27 3.55 -15.76
CA ALA A 187 6.73 3.63 -17.11
C ALA A 187 7.21 2.47 -17.96
N LEU A 188 6.58 1.30 -17.84
CA LEU A 188 6.70 0.28 -18.86
C LEU A 188 5.88 0.72 -20.08
N LYS A 189 6.56 0.95 -21.22
CA LYS A 189 5.87 1.08 -22.51
C LYS A 189 4.99 -0.15 -22.72
N PRO A 190 3.74 -0.01 -23.15
CA PRO A 190 2.91 -1.16 -23.47
C PRO A 190 3.57 -1.92 -24.62
N LYS A 191 4.03 -3.14 -24.40
CA LYS A 191 4.22 -4.09 -25.48
C LYS A 191 2.83 -4.38 -26.03
N SER A 192 2.60 -4.04 -27.28
CA SER A 192 1.43 -4.41 -28.04
C SER A 192 1.30 -5.93 -28.07
N ASN A 193 0.46 -6.49 -27.23
CA ASN A 193 -0.14 -7.79 -27.43
C ASN A 193 -1.59 -7.72 -26.96
N THR A 194 -2.44 -7.86 -27.94
CA THR A 194 -3.89 -8.00 -27.86
C THR A 194 -4.28 -9.15 -26.95
N ILE A 195 -4.72 -8.82 -25.73
CA ILE A 195 -5.63 -9.67 -24.97
C ILE A 195 -6.75 -8.75 -24.47
N LYS A 196 -7.96 -9.12 -24.91
CA LYS A 196 -9.20 -8.47 -24.49
C LYS A 196 -9.49 -8.84 -23.05
N ASP A 197 -9.02 -8.06 -22.09
CA ASP A 197 -9.53 -8.08 -20.73
C ASP A 197 -10.47 -6.89 -20.53
N ARG A 198 -11.76 -7.20 -20.70
CA ARG A 198 -12.84 -6.37 -20.17
C ARG A 198 -12.94 -6.68 -18.69
N GLU A 199 -12.23 -5.95 -17.84
CA GLU A 199 -12.43 -6.03 -16.39
C GLU A 199 -12.44 -4.65 -15.77
N ASN A 200 -13.61 -4.30 -15.30
CA ASN A 200 -14.01 -3.37 -14.25
C ASN A 200 -13.08 -2.16 -13.99
N CYS A 201 -13.30 -1.14 -14.80
CA CYS A 201 -12.86 0.22 -14.48
C CYS A 201 -13.91 0.83 -13.54
N CYS A 202 -13.72 0.76 -12.23
CA CYS A 202 -14.48 1.55 -11.29
C CYS A 202 -13.97 2.99 -11.34
N CYS A 203 -14.62 3.85 -12.12
CA CYS A 203 -14.52 5.28 -11.96
C CYS A 203 -15.37 5.67 -10.75
N ILE A 204 -14.73 6.01 -9.64
CA ILE A 204 -15.38 6.70 -8.54
C ILE A 204 -15.32 8.20 -8.89
N CYS A 205 -16.46 8.73 -9.32
CA CYS A 205 -16.68 10.17 -9.47
C CYS A 205 -17.00 10.80 -8.13
#